data_47926937941369edd1fad99cf1b6855f
#
_entry.id   47926937941369edd1fad99cf1b6855f
#
_cell.length_a   1.000
_cell.length_b   1.000
_cell.length_c   1.000
_cell.angle_alpha   90.00
_cell.angle_beta   90.00
_cell.angle_gamma   90.00
#
_symmetry.space_group_name_H-M   'P 1'
#
loop_
_entity.id
_entity.type
_entity.pdbx_description
1 polymer ?
#
loop_
_entity_poly.entity_id
_entity_poly.type
_entity_poly.pdbx_seq_one_letter_code
_entity_poly.pdbx_strand_id
1 'polypeptide(L)'
;YRHVCRLDVWPDAVNRSFEGMNLDPYQTIWGPNEFTVTGNLKDWNRIPDLARISQPALVLCGQHDHLSPECSYKMHDALPNSRIKVIENSSHLSMWEQPDVYFTALLDFLDAHRG
;
A
#
# COMPACT_ATOMS: atom_id res chain seq x y z
N TYR A 1 -11.89 -4.60 9.09
CA TYR A 1 -10.56 -4.57 9.72
C TYR A 1 -9.61 -5.65 9.16
N ARG A 2 -10.09 -6.83 8.72
CA ARG A 2 -9.25 -7.90 8.15
C ARG A 2 -8.60 -7.57 6.79
N HIS A 3 -9.04 -6.52 6.12
CA HIS A 3 -8.37 -5.98 4.92
C HIS A 3 -7.27 -4.98 5.26
N VAL A 4 -7.21 -4.51 6.50
CA VAL A 4 -6.15 -3.64 7.01
C VAL A 4 -5.06 -4.49 7.66
N CYS A 5 -5.43 -5.36 8.61
CA CYS A 5 -4.52 -6.26 9.29
C CYS A 5 -5.24 -7.57 9.67
N ARG A 6 -4.65 -8.70 9.31
CA ARG A 6 -5.22 -10.04 9.53
C ARG A 6 -4.70 -10.72 10.79
N LEU A 7 -3.76 -10.10 11.49
CA LEU A 7 -3.30 -10.59 12.80
C LEU A 7 -4.47 -10.60 13.80
N ASP A 8 -4.57 -11.65 14.60
CA ASP A 8 -5.62 -11.77 15.63
C ASP A 8 -5.43 -10.72 16.73
N VAL A 9 -4.19 -10.43 17.07
CA VAL A 9 -3.81 -9.34 17.98
C VAL A 9 -2.96 -8.34 17.21
N TRP A 10 -3.45 -7.12 17.09
CA TRP A 10 -2.73 -6.06 16.40
C TRP A 10 -1.54 -5.57 17.23
N PRO A 11 -0.39 -5.30 16.60
CA PRO A 11 0.75 -4.68 17.28
C PRO A 11 0.36 -3.36 17.94
N ASP A 12 0.91 -3.09 19.11
CA ASP A 12 0.63 -1.87 19.87
C ASP A 12 0.93 -0.59 19.06
N ALA A 13 1.99 -0.61 18.24
CA ALA A 13 2.30 0.50 17.35
C ALA A 13 1.19 0.79 16.34
N VAL A 14 0.53 -0.24 15.82
CA VAL A 14 -0.61 -0.11 14.89
C VAL A 14 -1.81 0.47 15.63
N ASN A 15 -2.15 -0.04 16.81
CA ASN A 15 -3.26 0.48 17.62
C ASN A 15 -3.06 1.97 17.94
N ARG A 16 -1.89 2.36 18.43
CA ARG A 16 -1.58 3.77 18.71
C ARG A 16 -1.64 4.67 17.48
N SER A 17 -1.28 4.15 16.30
CA SER A 17 -1.38 4.90 15.05
C SER A 17 -2.84 5.26 14.73
N PHE A 18 -3.75 4.30 14.91
CA PHE A 18 -5.19 4.56 14.69
C PHE A 18 -5.80 5.45 15.78
N GLU A 19 -5.42 5.27 17.03
CA GLU A 19 -5.88 6.11 18.15
C GLU A 19 -5.42 7.57 18.02
N GLY A 20 -4.21 7.78 17.48
CA GLY A 20 -3.64 9.11 17.27
C GLY A 20 -4.03 9.78 15.94
N MET A 21 -4.88 9.15 15.13
CA MET A 21 -5.27 9.69 13.82
C MET A 21 -6.05 10.99 13.97
N ASN A 22 -5.62 12.05 13.27
CA ASN A 22 -6.39 13.27 13.15
C ASN A 22 -7.50 13.08 12.11
N LEU A 23 -8.75 13.04 12.58
CA LEU A 23 -9.90 12.75 11.74
C LEU A 23 -10.32 13.92 10.84
N ASP A 24 -10.02 15.18 11.21
CA ASP A 24 -10.42 16.34 10.42
C ASP A 24 -9.79 16.37 9.02
N PRO A 25 -8.43 16.30 8.87
CA PRO A 25 -7.82 16.18 7.56
C PRO A 25 -8.19 14.90 6.85
N TYR A 26 -8.34 13.78 7.58
CA TYR A 26 -8.74 12.50 7.00
C TYR A 26 -10.10 12.62 6.29
N GLN A 27 -11.12 13.13 6.98
CA GLN A 27 -12.47 13.32 6.43
C GLN A 27 -12.50 14.31 5.27
N THR A 28 -11.70 15.38 5.35
CA THR A 28 -11.58 16.38 4.28
C THR A 28 -11.01 15.79 3.00
N ILE A 29 -10.00 14.94 3.12
CA ILE A 29 -9.26 14.36 1.99
C ILE A 29 -10.01 13.16 1.41
N TRP A 30 -10.39 12.21 2.25
CA TRP A 30 -11.03 10.97 1.87
C TRP A 30 -12.55 11.04 1.91
N GLY A 31 -13.12 11.38 3.05
CA GLY A 31 -14.52 11.24 3.40
C GLY A 31 -14.68 10.41 4.68
N PRO A 32 -15.83 9.75 4.88
CA PRO A 32 -16.12 9.03 6.12
C PRO A 32 -15.23 7.78 6.34
N ASN A 33 -14.71 7.19 5.28
CA ASN A 33 -13.81 6.02 5.31
C ASN A 33 -13.17 5.80 3.92
N GLU A 34 -12.22 4.86 3.84
CA GLU A 34 -11.47 4.53 2.61
C GLU A 34 -12.34 3.94 1.50
N PHE A 35 -13.52 3.43 1.81
CA PHE A 35 -14.44 2.82 0.84
C PHE A 35 -15.45 3.83 0.28
N THR A 36 -15.57 4.99 0.92
CA THR A 36 -16.52 6.05 0.54
C THR A 36 -15.74 7.34 0.31
N VAL A 37 -15.14 7.45 -0.87
CA VAL A 37 -14.27 8.58 -1.22
C VAL A 37 -15.14 9.74 -1.72
N THR A 38 -15.48 10.64 -0.81
CA THR A 38 -16.28 11.86 -1.09
C THR A 38 -15.49 13.16 -0.88
N GLY A 39 -14.28 13.03 -0.33
CA GLY A 39 -13.39 14.17 -0.07
C GLY A 39 -12.68 14.69 -1.31
N ASN A 40 -11.64 15.48 -1.10
CA ASN A 40 -10.89 16.16 -2.16
C ASN A 40 -10.18 15.21 -3.14
N LEU A 41 -9.96 13.96 -2.75
CA LEU A 41 -9.31 12.95 -3.59
C LEU A 41 -10.29 12.17 -4.49
N LYS A 42 -11.60 12.43 -4.44
CA LYS A 42 -12.61 11.65 -5.19
C LYS A 42 -12.33 11.55 -6.69
N ASP A 43 -11.78 12.61 -7.30
CA ASP A 43 -11.49 12.67 -8.75
C ASP A 43 -9.98 12.58 -9.04
N TRP A 44 -9.16 12.25 -8.03
CA TRP A 44 -7.71 12.19 -8.17
C TRP A 44 -7.29 10.92 -8.90
N ASN A 45 -6.61 11.07 -10.04
CA ASN A 45 -6.06 9.97 -10.81
C ASN A 45 -4.71 10.38 -11.42
N ARG A 46 -3.63 9.71 -10.99
CA ARG A 46 -2.25 9.94 -11.47
C ARG A 46 -1.67 8.76 -12.24
N ILE A 47 -2.45 7.73 -12.52
CA ILE A 47 -2.01 6.57 -13.31
C ILE A 47 -1.37 7.00 -14.65
N PRO A 48 -1.94 7.95 -15.40
CA PRO A 48 -1.32 8.39 -16.67
C PRO A 48 0.07 9.03 -16.51
N ASP A 49 0.39 9.56 -15.33
CA ASP A 49 1.68 10.20 -15.08
C ASP A 49 2.78 9.21 -14.70
N LEU A 50 2.43 7.98 -14.33
CA LEU A 50 3.40 6.96 -13.91
C LEU A 50 4.39 6.60 -15.02
N ALA A 51 4.00 6.72 -16.27
CA ALA A 51 4.88 6.52 -17.44
C ALA A 51 6.10 7.46 -17.46
N ARG A 52 6.06 8.57 -16.68
CA ARG A 52 7.16 9.54 -16.58
C ARG A 52 8.20 9.16 -15.51
N ILE A 53 7.93 8.14 -14.69
CA ILE A 53 8.82 7.67 -13.65
C ILE A 53 9.75 6.62 -14.27
N SER A 54 10.97 7.01 -14.58
CA SER A 54 11.98 6.13 -15.18
C SER A 54 12.82 5.36 -14.16
N GLN A 55 12.79 5.78 -12.91
CA GLN A 55 13.54 5.14 -11.82
C GLN A 55 13.01 3.72 -11.58
N PRO A 56 13.88 2.80 -11.13
CA PRO A 56 13.42 1.50 -10.67
C PRO A 56 12.38 1.64 -9.55
N ALA A 57 11.29 0.91 -9.65
CA ALA A 57 10.21 0.93 -8.69
C ALA A 57 9.83 -0.48 -8.23
N LEU A 58 9.52 -0.65 -6.96
CA LEU A 58 8.96 -1.88 -6.41
C LEU A 58 7.54 -1.60 -5.91
N VAL A 59 6.57 -2.32 -6.47
CA VAL A 59 5.18 -2.29 -6.03
C VAL A 59 4.94 -3.49 -5.10
N LEU A 60 4.60 -3.21 -3.85
CA LEU A 60 4.28 -4.24 -2.85
C LEU A 60 2.83 -4.11 -2.41
N CYS A 61 2.11 -5.22 -2.34
CA CYS A 61 0.76 -5.25 -1.76
C CYS A 61 0.48 -6.61 -1.11
N GLY A 62 -0.46 -6.63 -0.18
CA GLY A 62 -0.98 -7.88 0.37
C GLY A 62 -2.07 -8.47 -0.52
N GLN A 63 -2.17 -9.80 -0.51
CA GLN A 63 -3.19 -10.55 -1.28
C GLN A 63 -4.62 -10.13 -0.92
N HIS A 64 -4.85 -9.74 0.33
CA HIS A 64 -6.16 -9.39 0.89
C HIS A 64 -6.27 -7.91 1.26
N ASP A 65 -5.42 -7.07 0.67
CA ASP A 65 -5.46 -5.63 0.88
C ASP A 65 -6.81 -5.04 0.44
N HIS A 66 -7.30 -4.03 1.16
CA HIS A 66 -8.49 -3.28 0.75
C HIS A 66 -8.27 -2.49 -0.55
N LEU A 67 -7.03 -2.06 -0.80
CA LEU A 67 -6.59 -1.63 -2.13
C LEU A 67 -6.20 -2.87 -2.92
N SER A 68 -7.18 -3.49 -3.58
CA SER A 68 -7.00 -4.81 -4.18
C SER A 68 -5.74 -4.94 -5.03
N PRO A 69 -5.16 -6.15 -5.16
CA PRO A 69 -3.99 -6.38 -6.01
C PRO A 69 -4.12 -5.84 -7.44
N GLU A 70 -5.36 -5.73 -7.97
CA GLU A 70 -5.60 -5.14 -9.30
C GLU A 70 -5.15 -3.67 -9.37
N CYS A 71 -5.28 -2.91 -8.28
CA CYS A 71 -4.77 -1.54 -8.21
C CYS A 71 -3.25 -1.53 -8.34
N SER A 72 -2.56 -2.46 -7.68
CA SER A 72 -1.11 -2.61 -7.74
C SER A 72 -0.64 -3.07 -9.12
N TYR A 73 -1.36 -3.99 -9.77
CA TYR A 73 -1.08 -4.37 -11.15
C TYR A 73 -1.24 -3.19 -12.12
N LYS A 74 -2.28 -2.37 -11.99
CA LYS A 74 -2.45 -1.16 -12.81
C LYS A 74 -1.28 -0.18 -12.64
N MET A 75 -0.77 -0.03 -11.43
CA MET A 75 0.42 0.79 -11.18
C MET A 75 1.67 0.19 -11.84
N HIS A 76 1.86 -1.11 -11.67
CA HIS A 76 2.98 -1.85 -12.28
C HIS A 76 2.97 -1.73 -13.80
N ASP A 77 1.82 -1.94 -14.43
CA ASP A 77 1.66 -1.87 -15.89
C ASP A 77 1.92 -0.45 -16.44
N ALA A 78 1.64 0.59 -15.65
CA ALA A 78 1.85 1.98 -16.02
C ALA A 78 3.30 2.47 -15.77
N LEU A 79 4.07 1.79 -14.91
CA LEU A 79 5.45 2.11 -14.58
C LEU A 79 6.40 1.43 -15.58
N PRO A 80 7.27 2.18 -16.30
CA PRO A 80 8.14 1.59 -17.33
C PRO A 80 9.25 0.68 -16.79
N ASN A 81 9.64 0.85 -15.51
CA ASN A 81 10.72 0.11 -14.87
C ASN A 81 10.30 -0.31 -13.46
N SER A 82 9.42 -1.30 -13.36
CA SER A 82 8.94 -1.76 -12.07
C SER A 82 8.95 -3.27 -11.91
N ARG A 83 8.97 -3.69 -10.65
CA ARG A 83 8.69 -5.06 -10.21
C ARG A 83 7.46 -5.03 -9.32
N ILE A 84 6.68 -6.10 -9.33
CA ILE A 84 5.54 -6.26 -8.42
C ILE A 84 5.72 -7.52 -7.58
N LYS A 85 5.36 -7.42 -6.31
CA LYS A 85 5.26 -8.56 -5.39
C LYS A 85 3.95 -8.47 -4.63
N VAL A 86 3.08 -9.45 -4.85
CA VAL A 86 1.89 -9.70 -4.03
C VAL A 86 2.31 -10.64 -2.90
N ILE A 87 2.06 -10.25 -1.66
CA ILE A 87 2.42 -11.01 -0.47
C ILE A 87 1.22 -11.84 -0.04
N GLU A 88 1.37 -13.16 -0.12
CA GLU A 88 0.31 -14.09 0.25
C GLU A 88 0.00 -14.03 1.75
N ASN A 89 -1.23 -14.37 2.12
CA ASN A 89 -1.72 -14.38 3.51
C ASN A 89 -1.54 -13.07 4.26
N SER A 90 -1.49 -11.94 3.56
CA SER A 90 -1.40 -10.61 4.15
C SER A 90 -2.40 -9.63 3.54
N SER A 91 -2.62 -8.52 4.24
CA SER A 91 -3.47 -7.42 3.83
C SER A 91 -2.66 -6.11 3.76
N HIS A 92 -3.25 -4.97 4.13
CA HIS A 92 -2.60 -3.67 3.99
C HIS A 92 -1.30 -3.53 4.81
N LEU A 93 -1.24 -4.15 5.98
CA LEU A 93 -0.07 -4.10 6.86
C LEU A 93 0.87 -5.30 6.67
N SER A 94 1.20 -5.62 5.42
CA SER A 94 2.02 -6.78 5.06
C SER A 94 3.37 -6.86 5.80
N MET A 95 3.96 -5.70 6.14
CA MET A 95 5.21 -5.64 6.91
C MET A 95 5.07 -6.20 8.34
N TRP A 96 3.86 -6.22 8.89
CA TRP A 96 3.56 -6.79 10.20
C TRP A 96 3.05 -8.23 10.11
N GLU A 97 2.33 -8.55 9.04
CA GLU A 97 1.67 -9.84 8.87
C GLU A 97 2.61 -10.90 8.31
N GLN A 98 3.51 -10.50 7.39
CA GLN A 98 4.49 -11.36 6.72
C GLN A 98 5.86 -10.66 6.64
N PRO A 99 6.50 -10.33 7.80
CA PRO A 99 7.70 -9.49 7.84
C PRO A 99 8.86 -10.08 7.02
N ASP A 100 9.10 -11.37 7.10
CA ASP A 100 10.22 -12.01 6.40
C ASP A 100 10.07 -11.89 4.88
N VAL A 101 8.87 -12.14 4.35
CA VAL A 101 8.60 -12.02 2.91
C VAL A 101 8.66 -10.58 2.46
N TYR A 102 8.07 -9.67 3.25
CA TYR A 102 8.05 -8.24 2.95
C TYR A 102 9.46 -7.65 2.90
N PHE A 103 10.24 -7.85 3.96
CA PHE A 103 11.58 -7.26 4.06
C PHE A 103 12.58 -7.93 3.14
N THR A 104 12.46 -9.24 2.86
CA THR A 104 13.28 -9.90 1.84
C THR A 104 13.05 -9.26 0.47
N ALA A 105 11.80 -9.12 0.04
CA ALA A 105 11.49 -8.52 -1.25
C ALA A 105 11.99 -7.06 -1.37
N LEU A 106 11.85 -6.29 -0.28
CA LEU A 106 12.31 -4.90 -0.21
C LEU A 106 13.84 -4.82 -0.29
N LEU A 107 14.54 -5.59 0.53
CA LEU A 107 16.01 -5.54 0.61
C LEU A 107 16.66 -6.06 -0.67
N ASP A 108 16.16 -7.15 -1.26
CA ASP A 108 16.63 -7.67 -2.55
C ASP A 108 16.48 -6.62 -3.66
N PHE A 109 15.36 -5.88 -3.65
CA PHE A 109 15.16 -4.81 -4.62
C PHE A 109 16.15 -3.66 -4.40
N LEU A 110 16.34 -3.22 -3.17
CA LEU A 110 17.27 -2.13 -2.84
C LEU A 110 18.72 -2.53 -3.16
N ASP A 111 19.13 -3.74 -2.84
CA ASP A 111 20.48 -4.25 -3.11
C ASP A 111 20.76 -4.35 -4.61
N ALA A 112 19.77 -4.76 -5.40
CA ALA A 112 19.89 -4.82 -6.86
C ALA A 112 20.04 -3.43 -7.53
N HIS A 113 19.72 -2.35 -6.80
CA HIS A 113 19.73 -0.98 -7.33
C HIS A 113 20.61 -0.02 -6.50
N ARG A 114 21.50 -0.55 -5.69
CA ARG A 114 22.57 0.24 -5.07
C ARG A 114 23.49 0.74 -6.19
N GLY A 115 23.49 2.05 -6.40
CA GLY A 115 24.42 2.73 -7.29
C GLY A 115 25.83 2.77 -6.70
#